data_0c51c44941d307d4611b36374c6629f8
#
_entry.id   0c51c44941d307d4611b36374c6629f8
#
_cell.length_a   1.000
_cell.length_b   1.000
_cell.length_c   1.000
_cell.angle_alpha   90.00
_cell.angle_beta   90.00
_cell.angle_gamma   90.00
#
_symmetry.space_group_name_H-M   'P 1'
#
loop_
_entity.id
_entity.type
_entity.pdbx_description
1 polymer ?
#
loop_
_entity_poly.entity_id
_entity_poly.type
_entity_poly.pdbx_seq_one_letter_code
_entity_poly.pdbx_strand_id
1 'polypeptide(L)'
;VSQSIEEGKVLLDEVKKTGNKVLVGHHRAYSSIMEKARNLIKSGVIGRPVAVMGSALFYKPDSYFLEGMWRTQKGGGPILLNLIHEIGNLRYLLGEVYAVQAMSSNTVRGHEVEDTSAITLQFENGVLGTFLLSDTAASSRSWEQTSQENKAYSSYEDEDCYHIAGTEGSLSIPTMRIKRYLKTEDRSWWKPFDCSVETSQRDDPLVGQIDHFCRVIRGETEPRVSVKDGLQNLMVVDCIVKAAQTGVLVQVAIIE
;
A
#
# COMPACT_ATOMS: atom_id res chain seq x y z
N VAL A 1 -1.32 11.26 -8.68
CA VAL A 1 -0.52 12.45 -9.07
C VAL A 1 -0.95 12.98 -10.44
N SER A 2 -1.26 12.09 -11.36
CA SER A 2 -1.70 12.39 -12.74
C SER A 2 -2.51 11.20 -13.28
N GLN A 3 -3.12 11.35 -14.47
CA GLN A 3 -3.85 10.26 -15.13
C GLN A 3 -2.90 9.31 -15.89
N SER A 4 -1.76 9.83 -16.34
CA SER A 4 -0.75 9.05 -17.08
C SER A 4 0.65 9.28 -16.53
N ILE A 5 1.56 8.35 -16.87
CA ILE A 5 2.98 8.45 -16.52
C ILE A 5 3.62 9.66 -17.19
N GLU A 6 3.23 9.95 -18.45
CA GLU A 6 3.74 11.07 -19.23
C GLU A 6 3.40 12.41 -18.56
N GLU A 7 2.14 12.60 -18.15
CA GLU A 7 1.73 13.80 -17.40
C GLU A 7 2.45 13.92 -16.07
N GLY A 8 2.66 12.79 -15.37
CA GLY A 8 3.41 12.75 -14.11
C GLY A 8 4.87 13.17 -14.28
N LYS A 9 5.51 12.79 -15.39
CA LYS A 9 6.88 13.24 -15.74
C LYS A 9 6.92 14.75 -16.02
N VAL A 10 5.95 15.27 -16.79
CA VAL A 10 5.83 16.71 -17.06
C VAL A 10 5.68 17.48 -15.73
N LEU A 11 4.83 17.01 -14.82
CA LEU A 11 4.67 17.62 -13.51
C LEU A 11 5.97 17.58 -12.69
N LEU A 12 6.68 16.45 -12.69
CA LEU A 12 7.95 16.30 -11.99
C LEU A 12 9.01 17.28 -12.51
N ASP A 13 9.11 17.43 -13.83
CA ASP A 13 10.03 18.37 -14.47
C ASP A 13 9.66 19.82 -14.16
N GLU A 14 8.37 20.15 -14.13
CA GLU A 14 7.92 21.50 -13.79
C GLU A 14 8.21 21.85 -12.33
N VAL A 15 8.02 20.92 -11.40
CA VAL A 15 8.40 21.09 -9.98
C VAL A 15 9.90 21.30 -9.83
N LYS A 16 10.72 20.55 -10.58
CA LYS A 16 12.20 20.74 -10.58
C LYS A 16 12.60 22.12 -11.09
N LYS A 17 11.93 22.63 -12.14
CA LYS A 17 12.22 23.95 -12.72
C LYS A 17 11.79 25.11 -11.83
N THR A 18 10.61 25.02 -11.24
CA THR A 18 10.00 26.14 -10.52
C THR A 18 10.34 26.18 -9.04
N GLY A 19 10.74 25.04 -8.47
CA GLY A 19 10.92 24.88 -7.03
C GLY A 19 9.62 24.97 -6.22
N ASN A 20 8.46 24.90 -6.90
CA ASN A 20 7.15 24.94 -6.25
C ASN A 20 6.98 23.75 -5.30
N LYS A 21 6.36 24.00 -4.16
CA LYS A 21 6.09 22.96 -3.16
C LYS A 21 4.86 22.16 -3.55
N VAL A 22 5.04 20.88 -3.84
CA VAL A 22 3.97 19.95 -4.18
C VAL A 22 4.04 18.75 -3.26
N LEU A 23 2.91 18.39 -2.66
CA LEU A 23 2.74 17.20 -1.83
C LEU A 23 1.63 16.35 -2.46
N VAL A 24 1.90 15.06 -2.69
CA VAL A 24 0.90 14.12 -3.20
C VAL A 24 0.04 13.60 -2.05
N GLY A 25 -1.28 13.67 -2.21
CA GLY A 25 -2.28 13.37 -1.17
C GLY A 25 -2.42 11.89 -0.80
N HIS A 26 -1.34 11.16 -0.66
CA HIS A 26 -1.35 9.79 -0.14
C HIS A 26 -1.32 9.83 1.39
N HIS A 27 -2.50 10.11 1.97
CA HIS A 27 -2.66 10.40 3.40
C HIS A 27 -2.14 9.28 4.32
N ARG A 28 -2.20 8.01 3.93
CA ARG A 28 -1.72 6.88 4.73
C ARG A 28 -0.21 6.95 5.06
N ALA A 29 0.58 7.70 4.30
CA ALA A 29 1.97 7.98 4.65
C ALA A 29 2.13 8.75 5.98
N TYR A 30 1.04 9.35 6.49
CA TYR A 30 0.97 10.08 7.76
C TYR A 30 0.35 9.25 8.89
N SER A 31 0.04 7.98 8.64
CA SER A 31 -0.46 7.04 9.62
C SER A 31 0.57 6.71 10.68
N SER A 32 0.21 6.88 11.95
CA SER A 32 1.03 6.46 13.09
C SER A 32 1.23 4.94 13.12
N ILE A 33 0.26 4.17 12.60
CA ILE A 33 0.35 2.71 12.42
C ILE A 33 1.48 2.37 11.43
N MET A 34 1.50 3.05 10.28
CA MET A 34 2.54 2.82 9.26
C MET A 34 3.94 3.20 9.76
N GLU A 35 4.05 4.31 10.49
CA GLU A 35 5.31 4.72 11.10
C GLU A 35 5.81 3.71 12.14
N LYS A 36 4.92 3.25 13.02
CA LYS A 36 5.23 2.20 14.00
C LYS A 36 5.67 0.91 13.33
N ALA A 37 4.94 0.45 12.31
CA ALA A 37 5.29 -0.76 11.55
C ALA A 37 6.69 -0.65 10.91
N ARG A 38 6.98 0.47 10.25
CA ARG A 38 8.30 0.72 9.67
C ARG A 38 9.42 0.71 10.72
N ASN A 39 9.19 1.34 11.86
CA ASN A 39 10.17 1.38 12.94
C ASN A 39 10.43 -0.02 13.51
N LEU A 40 9.39 -0.85 13.68
CA LEU A 40 9.53 -2.25 14.09
C LEU A 40 10.33 -3.07 13.06
N ILE A 41 10.04 -2.93 11.77
CA ILE A 41 10.81 -3.61 10.72
C ILE A 41 12.27 -3.17 10.73
N LYS A 42 12.53 -1.85 10.82
CA LYS A 42 13.89 -1.29 10.86
C LYS A 42 14.67 -1.66 12.11
N SER A 43 14.01 -1.88 13.25
CA SER A 43 14.67 -2.34 14.48
C SER A 43 15.18 -3.78 14.38
N GLY A 44 14.81 -4.51 13.32
CA GLY A 44 15.19 -5.91 13.13
C GLY A 44 14.40 -6.89 13.99
N VAL A 45 13.27 -6.48 14.59
CA VAL A 45 12.48 -7.34 15.50
C VAL A 45 11.96 -8.63 14.82
N ILE A 46 11.81 -8.62 13.49
CA ILE A 46 11.45 -9.79 12.69
C ILE A 46 12.63 -10.33 11.87
N GLY A 47 13.85 -9.81 12.09
CA GLY A 47 15.01 -10.07 11.23
C GLY A 47 14.88 -9.40 9.85
N ARG A 48 15.53 -9.95 8.83
CA ARG A 48 15.40 -9.46 7.45
C ARG A 48 14.05 -9.87 6.87
N PRO A 49 13.21 -8.94 6.35
CA PRO A 49 11.97 -9.29 5.65
C PRO A 49 12.24 -10.24 4.46
N VAL A 50 11.37 -11.23 4.29
CA VAL A 50 11.45 -12.27 3.24
C VAL A 50 10.20 -12.29 2.39
N ALA A 51 9.02 -12.16 3.02
CA ALA A 51 7.75 -12.27 2.33
C ALA A 51 6.70 -11.32 2.90
N VAL A 52 5.74 -10.90 2.08
CA VAL A 52 4.57 -10.13 2.49
C VAL A 52 3.30 -10.67 1.83
N MET A 53 2.24 -10.78 2.64
CA MET A 53 0.87 -10.94 2.15
C MET A 53 0.10 -9.66 2.46
N GLY A 54 -0.59 -9.10 1.46
CA GLY A 54 -1.45 -7.94 1.61
C GLY A 54 -2.85 -8.17 1.05
N SER A 55 -3.82 -7.43 1.56
CA SER A 55 -5.18 -7.45 1.04
C SER A 55 -5.87 -6.09 1.16
N ALA A 56 -6.72 -5.81 0.18
CA ALA A 56 -7.72 -4.75 0.19
C ALA A 56 -9.02 -5.36 -0.33
N LEU A 57 -9.69 -6.11 0.54
CA LEU A 57 -10.92 -6.82 0.26
C LEU A 57 -12.07 -6.11 0.97
N PHE A 58 -12.98 -5.53 0.21
CA PHE A 58 -14.12 -4.77 0.72
C PHE A 58 -15.25 -4.80 -0.30
N TYR A 59 -16.45 -4.44 0.11
CA TYR A 59 -17.59 -4.34 -0.78
C TYR A 59 -18.01 -2.89 -0.96
N LYS A 60 -17.85 -2.33 -2.16
CA LYS A 60 -18.40 -1.02 -2.52
C LYS A 60 -19.88 -1.16 -2.89
N PRO A 61 -20.79 -0.39 -2.30
CA PRO A 61 -22.21 -0.46 -2.62
C PRO A 61 -22.46 0.07 -4.04
N ASP A 62 -23.56 -0.36 -4.68
CA ASP A 62 -23.90 0.06 -6.04
C ASP A 62 -24.09 1.57 -6.16
N SER A 63 -24.57 2.24 -5.09
CA SER A 63 -24.68 3.70 -5.03
C SER A 63 -23.35 4.41 -5.27
N TYR A 64 -22.22 3.84 -4.84
CA TYR A 64 -20.89 4.40 -5.09
C TYR A 64 -20.60 4.57 -6.59
N PHE A 65 -21.05 3.63 -7.41
CA PHE A 65 -20.85 3.68 -8.87
C PHE A 65 -21.88 4.60 -9.54
N LEU A 66 -23.11 4.66 -9.03
CA LEU A 66 -24.14 5.58 -9.52
C LEU A 66 -23.77 7.06 -9.30
N GLU A 67 -23.11 7.39 -8.19
CA GLU A 67 -22.59 8.73 -7.90
C GLU A 67 -21.47 9.18 -8.84
N GLY A 68 -20.81 8.22 -9.52
CA GLY A 68 -19.71 8.51 -10.42
C GLY A 68 -19.48 7.41 -11.43
N MET A 69 -20.23 7.42 -12.51
CA MET A 69 -20.17 6.40 -13.59
C MET A 69 -18.77 6.20 -14.19
N TRP A 70 -17.89 7.20 -14.14
CA TRP A 70 -16.50 7.08 -14.57
C TRP A 70 -15.74 5.99 -13.82
N ARG A 71 -16.18 5.61 -12.61
CA ARG A 71 -15.59 4.54 -11.79
C ARG A 71 -15.81 3.15 -12.37
N THR A 72 -16.71 3.01 -13.35
CA THR A 72 -17.00 1.75 -14.06
C THR A 72 -16.25 1.65 -15.38
N GLN A 73 -15.55 2.71 -15.78
CA GLN A 73 -14.88 2.87 -17.07
C GLN A 73 -13.36 2.83 -16.92
N LYS A 74 -12.65 2.69 -18.02
CA LYS A 74 -11.19 2.66 -18.05
C LYS A 74 -10.59 3.82 -17.24
N GLY A 75 -9.70 3.49 -16.30
CA GLY A 75 -9.09 4.43 -15.37
C GLY A 75 -9.86 4.60 -14.05
N GLY A 76 -11.01 3.93 -13.87
CA GLY A 76 -11.84 3.99 -12.66
C GLY A 76 -11.82 2.74 -11.78
N GLY A 77 -11.05 1.71 -12.15
CA GLY A 77 -10.98 0.45 -11.41
C GLY A 77 -10.23 0.52 -10.09
N PRO A 78 -10.43 -0.46 -9.21
CA PRO A 78 -9.81 -0.51 -7.90
C PRO A 78 -8.28 -0.62 -7.94
N ILE A 79 -7.66 -1.11 -9.01
CA ILE A 79 -6.19 -1.09 -9.16
C ILE A 79 -5.69 0.36 -9.12
N LEU A 80 -6.29 1.29 -9.87
CA LEU A 80 -5.87 2.68 -9.86
C LEU A 80 -6.36 3.44 -8.63
N LEU A 81 -7.63 3.24 -8.23
CA LEU A 81 -8.24 4.05 -7.18
C LEU A 81 -7.84 3.65 -5.77
N ASN A 82 -7.64 2.36 -5.53
CA ASN A 82 -7.38 1.82 -4.18
C ASN A 82 -5.95 1.29 -4.05
N LEU A 83 -5.51 0.42 -4.98
CA LEU A 83 -4.21 -0.23 -4.87
C LEU A 83 -3.03 0.74 -4.89
N ILE A 84 -3.17 1.92 -5.50
CA ILE A 84 -2.11 2.94 -5.51
C ILE A 84 -1.70 3.35 -4.09
N HIS A 85 -2.63 3.38 -3.14
CA HIS A 85 -2.34 3.65 -1.73
C HIS A 85 -1.63 2.47 -1.06
N GLU A 86 -2.05 1.25 -1.38
CA GLU A 86 -1.43 0.01 -0.88
C GLU A 86 0.01 -0.13 -1.37
N ILE A 87 0.26 0.16 -2.65
CA ILE A 87 1.62 0.20 -3.22
C ILE A 87 2.48 1.22 -2.48
N GLY A 88 1.95 2.41 -2.20
CA GLY A 88 2.65 3.41 -1.39
C GLY A 88 3.02 2.89 0.00
N ASN A 89 2.11 2.20 0.67
CA ASN A 89 2.34 1.56 1.96
C ASN A 89 3.44 0.49 1.89
N LEU A 90 3.33 -0.42 0.91
CA LEU A 90 4.30 -1.51 0.76
C LEU A 90 5.70 -0.99 0.42
N ARG A 91 5.81 0.01 -0.47
CA ARG A 91 7.09 0.68 -0.77
C ARG A 91 7.68 1.36 0.46
N TYR A 92 6.86 2.01 1.27
CA TYR A 92 7.29 2.64 2.52
C TYR A 92 7.86 1.64 3.53
N LEU A 93 7.28 0.44 3.61
CA LEU A 93 7.68 -0.62 4.55
C LEU A 93 8.86 -1.45 4.06
N LEU A 94 8.90 -1.79 2.76
CA LEU A 94 9.76 -2.84 2.20
C LEU A 94 10.72 -2.36 1.11
N GLY A 95 10.61 -1.12 0.65
CA GLY A 95 11.43 -0.58 -0.43
C GLY A 95 10.78 -0.69 -1.82
N GLU A 96 11.55 -0.42 -2.86
CA GLU A 96 11.04 -0.31 -4.22
C GLU A 96 10.61 -1.65 -4.81
N VAL A 97 9.52 -1.62 -5.58
CA VAL A 97 9.01 -2.77 -6.33
C VAL A 97 9.79 -2.88 -7.63
N TYR A 98 10.43 -4.03 -7.85
CA TYR A 98 11.24 -4.34 -9.03
C TYR A 98 10.42 -4.96 -10.16
N ALA A 99 9.51 -5.90 -9.86
CA ALA A 99 8.70 -6.58 -10.86
C ALA A 99 7.33 -7.00 -10.30
N VAL A 100 6.36 -7.13 -11.19
CA VAL A 100 4.98 -7.51 -10.87
C VAL A 100 4.43 -8.53 -11.87
N GLN A 101 3.51 -9.37 -11.39
CA GLN A 101 2.65 -10.21 -12.21
C GLN A 101 1.23 -10.15 -11.64
N ALA A 102 0.19 -10.21 -12.49
CA ALA A 102 -1.18 -10.08 -12.04
C ALA A 102 -2.17 -10.85 -12.90
N MET A 103 -3.29 -11.20 -12.28
CA MET A 103 -4.53 -11.66 -12.92
C MET A 103 -5.66 -10.79 -12.42
N SER A 104 -6.59 -10.38 -13.32
CA SER A 104 -7.75 -9.58 -12.97
C SER A 104 -9.04 -10.18 -13.52
N SER A 105 -10.14 -9.88 -12.86
CA SER A 105 -11.49 -10.27 -13.24
C SER A 105 -12.44 -9.08 -13.08
N ASN A 106 -13.49 -9.04 -13.90
CA ASN A 106 -14.62 -8.12 -13.78
C ASN A 106 -15.97 -8.88 -13.78
N THR A 107 -15.94 -10.18 -13.52
CA THR A 107 -17.07 -11.09 -13.75
C THR A 107 -18.21 -10.88 -12.77
N VAL A 108 -17.97 -10.28 -11.60
CA VAL A 108 -19.02 -10.06 -10.60
C VAL A 108 -19.83 -8.80 -10.93
N ARG A 109 -19.14 -7.70 -11.26
CA ARG A 109 -19.81 -6.42 -11.55
C ARG A 109 -20.11 -6.22 -13.03
N GLY A 110 -19.35 -6.85 -13.94
CA GLY A 110 -19.49 -6.68 -15.39
C GLY A 110 -19.13 -5.29 -15.90
N HIS A 111 -18.34 -4.51 -15.13
CA HIS A 111 -17.86 -3.20 -15.55
C HIS A 111 -16.76 -3.34 -16.62
N GLU A 112 -16.40 -2.22 -17.28
CA GLU A 112 -15.28 -2.19 -18.22
C GLU A 112 -13.93 -2.45 -17.51
N VAL A 113 -13.82 -2.08 -16.23
CA VAL A 113 -12.65 -2.26 -15.38
C VAL A 113 -12.79 -3.48 -14.48
N GLU A 114 -11.68 -3.90 -13.91
CA GLU A 114 -11.62 -5.01 -12.95
C GLU A 114 -12.41 -4.70 -11.67
N ASP A 115 -12.95 -5.76 -11.04
CA ASP A 115 -13.53 -5.75 -9.71
C ASP A 115 -12.68 -6.54 -8.70
N THR A 116 -11.83 -7.42 -9.21
CA THR A 116 -10.95 -8.30 -8.40
C THR A 116 -9.62 -8.52 -9.09
N SER A 117 -8.52 -8.51 -8.32
CA SER A 117 -7.18 -8.77 -8.84
C SER A 117 -6.32 -9.55 -7.84
N ALA A 118 -5.57 -10.53 -8.35
CA ALA A 118 -4.54 -11.26 -7.63
C ALA A 118 -3.16 -10.85 -8.19
N ILE A 119 -2.27 -10.39 -7.32
CA ILE A 119 -1.02 -9.73 -7.71
C ILE A 119 0.14 -10.38 -6.99
N THR A 120 1.26 -10.61 -7.69
CA THR A 120 2.55 -10.95 -7.11
C THR A 120 3.53 -9.79 -7.30
N LEU A 121 4.36 -9.56 -6.29
CA LEU A 121 5.31 -8.46 -6.21
C LEU A 121 6.70 -9.01 -5.93
N GLN A 122 7.70 -8.48 -6.59
CA GLN A 122 9.11 -8.66 -6.25
C GLN A 122 9.71 -7.30 -5.92
N PHE A 123 10.33 -7.18 -4.75
CA PHE A 123 11.03 -5.97 -4.34
C PHE A 123 12.52 -6.05 -4.69
N GLU A 124 13.19 -4.90 -4.85
CA GLU A 124 14.62 -4.84 -5.17
C GLU A 124 15.51 -5.57 -4.16
N ASN A 125 15.13 -5.55 -2.88
CA ASN A 125 15.86 -6.23 -1.80
C ASN A 125 15.60 -7.74 -1.72
N GLY A 126 14.85 -8.30 -2.69
CA GLY A 126 14.54 -9.72 -2.81
C GLY A 126 13.32 -10.20 -2.03
N VAL A 127 12.61 -9.32 -1.33
CA VAL A 127 11.31 -9.66 -0.70
C VAL A 127 10.31 -10.03 -1.78
N LEU A 128 9.53 -11.09 -1.57
CA LEU A 128 8.41 -11.48 -2.43
C LEU A 128 7.08 -11.17 -1.75
N GLY A 129 6.10 -10.74 -2.54
CA GLY A 129 4.78 -10.39 -2.02
C GLY A 129 3.63 -10.94 -2.84
N THR A 130 2.50 -11.11 -2.16
CA THR A 130 1.19 -11.33 -2.79
C THR A 130 0.20 -10.29 -2.29
N PHE A 131 -0.69 -9.85 -3.17
CA PHE A 131 -1.74 -8.91 -2.81
C PHE A 131 -3.07 -9.30 -3.46
N LEU A 132 -4.13 -9.38 -2.66
CA LEU A 132 -5.49 -9.55 -3.14
C LEU A 132 -6.26 -8.23 -3.03
N LEU A 133 -6.82 -7.80 -4.14
CA LEU A 133 -7.64 -6.61 -4.26
C LEU A 133 -9.03 -6.99 -4.75
N SER A 134 -10.08 -6.50 -4.08
CA SER A 134 -11.44 -6.62 -4.61
C SER A 134 -12.34 -5.54 -4.02
N ASP A 135 -13.16 -4.92 -4.86
CA ASP A 135 -14.20 -3.98 -4.42
C ASP A 135 -15.60 -4.61 -4.39
N THR A 136 -15.67 -5.92 -4.59
CA THR A 136 -16.89 -6.72 -4.58
C THR A 136 -16.84 -7.91 -3.61
N ALA A 137 -15.73 -8.06 -2.87
CA ALA A 137 -15.60 -9.11 -1.86
C ALA A 137 -16.19 -8.66 -0.52
N ALA A 138 -17.15 -9.41 0.03
CA ALA A 138 -17.67 -9.18 1.38
C ALA A 138 -16.64 -9.66 2.43
N SER A 139 -15.70 -8.79 2.77
CA SER A 139 -14.58 -9.06 3.69
C SER A 139 -14.23 -7.82 4.48
N SER A 140 -13.66 -8.00 5.67
CA SER A 140 -13.15 -6.94 6.53
C SER A 140 -11.66 -6.63 6.31
N ARG A 141 -10.97 -7.37 5.42
CA ARG A 141 -9.52 -7.30 5.27
C ARG A 141 -9.08 -6.19 4.33
N SER A 142 -9.35 -4.95 4.71
CA SER A 142 -8.86 -3.73 4.05
C SER A 142 -8.28 -2.77 5.08
N TRP A 143 -7.46 -1.82 4.63
CA TRP A 143 -6.91 -0.78 5.49
C TRP A 143 -8.01 0.01 6.20
N GLU A 144 -9.04 0.42 5.44
CA GLU A 144 -10.14 1.23 5.96
C GLU A 144 -10.90 0.54 7.11
N GLN A 145 -11.11 -0.77 6.99
CA GLN A 145 -11.90 -1.55 7.95
C GLN A 145 -11.08 -2.12 9.12
N THR A 146 -9.75 -2.07 9.05
CA THR A 146 -8.87 -2.62 10.09
C THR A 146 -8.09 -1.54 10.84
N SER A 147 -7.71 -0.44 10.19
CA SER A 147 -6.87 0.60 10.80
C SER A 147 -7.58 1.48 11.84
N GLN A 148 -8.91 1.64 11.73
CA GLN A 148 -9.72 2.55 12.57
C GLN A 148 -9.34 4.05 12.45
N GLU A 149 -8.61 4.43 11.43
CA GLU A 149 -8.21 5.83 11.20
C GLU A 149 -9.34 6.68 10.67
N ASN A 150 -10.23 6.09 9.85
CA ASN A 150 -11.44 6.74 9.36
C ASN A 150 -12.67 6.13 10.02
N LYS A 151 -13.29 6.87 10.94
CA LYS A 151 -14.45 6.44 11.73
C LYS A 151 -15.75 6.28 10.92
N ALA A 152 -15.78 6.68 9.66
CA ALA A 152 -16.94 6.47 8.79
C ALA A 152 -17.08 4.99 8.34
N TYR A 153 -16.02 4.20 8.43
CA TYR A 153 -16.05 2.77 8.11
C TYR A 153 -16.33 1.92 9.35
N SER A 154 -17.04 0.80 9.16
CA SER A 154 -17.10 -0.27 10.16
C SER A 154 -15.71 -0.81 10.45
N SER A 155 -15.39 -1.10 11.70
CA SER A 155 -14.06 -1.46 12.16
C SER A 155 -14.01 -2.88 12.75
N TYR A 156 -12.93 -3.60 12.44
CA TYR A 156 -12.65 -4.96 12.91
C TYR A 156 -11.24 -5.00 13.51
N GLU A 157 -11.17 -4.87 14.84
CA GLU A 157 -9.93 -4.60 15.58
C GLU A 157 -8.96 -5.77 15.63
N ASP A 158 -9.43 -6.99 15.44
CA ASP A 158 -8.68 -8.24 15.49
C ASP A 158 -8.20 -8.71 14.10
N GLU A 159 -8.58 -8.00 13.03
CA GLU A 159 -8.19 -8.31 11.65
C GLU A 159 -6.96 -7.52 11.21
N ASP A 160 -6.22 -8.13 10.30
CA ASP A 160 -5.05 -7.54 9.65
C ASP A 160 -5.21 -7.54 8.13
N CYS A 161 -4.70 -6.48 7.50
CA CYS A 161 -4.63 -6.38 6.04
C CYS A 161 -3.23 -6.64 5.48
N TYR A 162 -2.16 -6.57 6.31
CA TYR A 162 -0.82 -6.99 5.92
C TYR A 162 -0.22 -7.97 6.91
N HIS A 163 0.55 -8.92 6.39
CA HIS A 163 1.39 -9.82 7.17
C HIS A 163 2.78 -9.88 6.55
N ILE A 164 3.80 -9.45 7.29
CA ILE A 164 5.19 -9.43 6.85
C ILE A 164 5.97 -10.49 7.63
N ALA A 165 6.57 -11.43 6.91
CA ALA A 165 7.42 -12.46 7.48
C ALA A 165 8.89 -12.13 7.20
N GLY A 166 9.71 -12.25 8.23
CA GLY A 166 11.15 -12.10 8.17
C GLY A 166 11.87 -13.37 8.61
N THR A 167 13.20 -13.29 8.69
CA THR A 167 14.06 -14.45 9.05
C THR A 167 13.97 -14.86 10.52
N GLU A 168 13.41 -14.02 11.39
CA GLU A 168 13.36 -14.22 12.84
C GLU A 168 11.94 -14.16 13.40
N GLY A 169 11.01 -13.66 12.64
CA GLY A 169 9.63 -13.51 13.07
C GLY A 169 8.72 -12.91 12.01
N SER A 170 7.53 -12.53 12.44
CA SER A 170 6.52 -11.90 11.58
C SER A 170 5.81 -10.75 12.31
N LEU A 171 5.32 -9.79 11.52
CA LEU A 171 4.53 -8.64 11.97
C LEU A 171 3.22 -8.62 11.19
N SER A 172 2.11 -8.54 11.92
CA SER A 172 0.77 -8.34 11.37
C SER A 172 0.34 -6.89 11.56
N ILE A 173 -0.26 -6.28 10.55
CA ILE A 173 -0.63 -4.86 10.51
C ILE A 173 -2.11 -4.74 10.12
N PRO A 174 -2.90 -3.98 10.86
CA PRO A 174 -2.55 -2.93 11.82
C PRO A 174 -2.54 -3.36 13.30
N THR A 175 -2.80 -4.63 13.63
CA THR A 175 -2.85 -5.07 15.03
C THR A 175 -1.51 -5.01 15.75
N MET A 176 -0.40 -4.88 15.03
CA MET A 176 0.97 -4.90 15.55
C MET A 176 1.30 -6.17 16.33
N ARG A 177 0.68 -7.29 15.96
CA ARG A 177 1.04 -8.61 16.51
C ARG A 177 2.37 -9.06 15.94
N ILE A 178 3.29 -9.38 16.85
CA ILE A 178 4.63 -9.89 16.53
C ILE A 178 4.71 -11.34 17.02
N LYS A 179 5.19 -12.22 16.14
CA LYS A 179 5.59 -13.60 16.50
C LYS A 179 7.04 -13.75 16.10
N ARG A 180 7.92 -14.11 17.04
CA ARG A 180 9.35 -14.21 16.76
C ARG A 180 10.05 -15.30 17.55
N TYR A 181 11.22 -15.71 17.09
CA TYR A 181 12.16 -16.49 17.87
C TYR A 181 13.10 -15.53 18.62
N LEU A 182 13.23 -15.72 19.94
CA LEU A 182 14.10 -14.88 20.76
C LEU A 182 15.58 -15.23 20.59
N LYS A 183 15.87 -16.48 20.19
CA LYS A 183 17.21 -16.99 19.98
C LYS A 183 17.33 -17.66 18.62
N THR A 184 18.49 -17.56 18.00
CA THR A 184 18.77 -18.16 16.68
C THR A 184 18.63 -19.68 16.68
N GLU A 185 19.06 -20.35 17.76
CA GLU A 185 18.95 -21.79 17.96
C GLU A 185 17.52 -22.30 18.12
N ASP A 186 16.56 -21.40 18.38
CA ASP A 186 15.15 -21.74 18.49
C ASP A 186 14.39 -21.66 17.16
N ARG A 187 15.03 -21.20 16.10
CA ARG A 187 14.42 -21.10 14.76
C ARG A 187 14.08 -22.48 14.21
N SER A 188 12.84 -22.90 14.43
CA SER A 188 12.36 -24.21 14.01
C SER A 188 10.84 -24.24 14.02
N TRP A 189 10.23 -24.88 13.03
CA TRP A 189 8.78 -25.11 13.00
C TRP A 189 8.27 -26.03 14.13
N TRP A 190 9.19 -26.67 14.85
CA TRP A 190 8.89 -27.52 16.02
C TRP A 190 8.81 -26.73 17.33
N LYS A 191 9.28 -25.48 17.34
CA LYS A 191 9.31 -24.64 18.54
C LYS A 191 8.27 -23.52 18.44
N PRO A 192 7.62 -23.17 19.56
CA PRO A 192 6.66 -22.07 19.57
C PRO A 192 7.36 -20.72 19.38
N PHE A 193 6.64 -19.77 18.82
CA PHE A 193 7.04 -18.37 18.81
C PHE A 193 6.82 -17.72 20.18
N ASP A 194 7.67 -16.76 20.52
CA ASP A 194 7.32 -15.70 21.45
C ASP A 194 6.34 -14.75 20.77
N CYS A 195 5.26 -14.38 21.48
CA CYS A 195 4.17 -13.58 20.93
C CYS A 195 4.02 -12.29 21.73
N SER A 196 4.00 -11.15 21.05
CA SER A 196 3.75 -9.85 21.65
C SER A 196 2.84 -9.00 20.76
N VAL A 197 2.24 -7.97 21.35
CA VAL A 197 1.46 -6.96 20.64
C VAL A 197 2.02 -5.59 21.02
N GLU A 198 2.38 -4.82 20.01
CA GLU A 198 2.84 -3.45 20.20
C GLU A 198 1.67 -2.48 20.06
N THR A 199 1.60 -1.51 20.94
CA THR A 199 0.56 -0.47 20.86
C THR A 199 0.91 0.55 19.77
N SER A 200 -0.10 0.99 19.03
CA SER A 200 0.01 2.09 18.07
C SER A 200 -1.10 3.11 18.35
N GLN A 201 -0.81 4.39 18.13
CA GLN A 201 -1.82 5.43 18.12
C GLN A 201 -2.63 5.31 16.81
N ARG A 202 -3.86 5.82 16.85
CA ARG A 202 -4.79 5.81 15.72
C ARG A 202 -5.28 7.23 15.51
N ASP A 203 -4.36 8.06 15.00
CA ASP A 203 -4.61 9.45 14.66
C ASP A 203 -5.23 9.54 13.26
N ASP A 204 -5.91 10.65 12.99
CA ASP A 204 -6.41 10.93 11.65
C ASP A 204 -5.24 11.34 10.73
N PRO A 205 -4.86 10.52 9.74
CA PRO A 205 -3.72 10.81 8.87
C PRO A 205 -3.96 12.03 7.96
N LEU A 206 -5.21 12.44 7.72
CA LEU A 206 -5.51 13.67 6.96
C LEU A 206 -5.10 14.91 7.74
N VAL A 207 -5.30 14.94 9.05
CA VAL A 207 -4.84 16.03 9.92
C VAL A 207 -3.31 16.12 9.88
N GLY A 208 -2.64 14.98 10.05
CA GLY A 208 -1.18 14.91 9.96
C GLY A 208 -0.63 15.35 8.60
N GLN A 209 -1.35 15.02 7.51
CA GLN A 209 -0.99 15.44 6.15
C GLN A 209 -1.06 16.97 5.99
N ILE A 210 -2.14 17.60 6.48
CA ILE A 210 -2.34 19.06 6.38
C ILE A 210 -1.27 19.78 7.20
N ASP A 211 -1.03 19.36 8.45
CA ASP A 211 0.01 19.95 9.29
C ASP A 211 1.39 19.87 8.62
N HIS A 212 1.74 18.69 8.10
CA HIS A 212 2.99 18.50 7.37
C HIS A 212 3.07 19.40 6.13
N PHE A 213 1.98 19.55 5.37
CA PHE A 213 1.98 20.42 4.19
C PHE A 213 2.19 21.89 4.56
N CYS A 214 1.61 22.36 5.66
CA CYS A 214 1.89 23.70 6.19
C CYS A 214 3.38 23.89 6.49
N ARG A 215 4.05 22.90 7.04
CA ARG A 215 5.50 22.94 7.30
C ARG A 215 6.32 22.90 6.01
N VAL A 216 5.89 22.13 5.01
CA VAL A 216 6.51 22.12 3.67
C VAL A 216 6.44 23.50 3.02
N ILE A 217 5.26 24.17 3.07
CA ILE A 217 5.07 25.51 2.52
C ILE A 217 6.01 26.53 3.20
N ARG A 218 6.23 26.40 4.51
CA ARG A 218 7.17 27.27 5.26
C ARG A 218 8.63 26.94 5.02
N GLY A 219 8.94 25.88 4.26
CA GLY A 219 10.32 25.43 4.02
C GLY A 219 10.99 24.73 5.20
N GLU A 220 10.23 24.30 6.20
CA GLU A 220 10.73 23.62 7.39
C GLU A 220 11.07 22.14 7.14
N THR A 221 10.47 21.54 6.12
CA THR A 221 10.66 20.12 5.75
C THR A 221 10.32 19.88 4.28
N GLU A 222 10.81 18.76 3.72
CA GLU A 222 10.45 18.31 2.39
C GLU A 222 9.14 17.49 2.40
N PRO A 223 8.41 17.41 1.26
CA PRO A 223 7.20 16.59 1.14
C PRO A 223 7.46 15.11 1.46
N ARG A 224 6.72 14.53 2.40
CA ARG A 224 6.84 13.09 2.75
C ARG A 224 6.45 12.18 1.58
N VAL A 225 5.50 12.60 0.76
CA VAL A 225 5.18 11.99 -0.53
C VAL A 225 5.35 13.06 -1.60
N SER A 226 6.47 13.03 -2.27
CA SER A 226 6.81 13.95 -3.36
C SER A 226 6.08 13.55 -4.66
N VAL A 227 6.18 14.41 -5.68
CA VAL A 227 5.72 14.07 -7.05
C VAL A 227 6.44 12.83 -7.57
N LYS A 228 7.74 12.68 -7.27
CA LYS A 228 8.52 11.49 -7.63
C LYS A 228 7.93 10.22 -6.98
N ASP A 229 7.61 10.25 -5.69
CA ASP A 229 7.01 9.11 -5.00
C ASP A 229 5.63 8.75 -5.55
N GLY A 230 4.79 9.77 -5.80
CA GLY A 230 3.47 9.58 -6.38
C GLY A 230 3.53 9.02 -7.80
N LEU A 231 4.48 9.48 -8.61
CA LEU A 231 4.72 8.96 -9.96
C LEU A 231 5.24 7.52 -9.92
N GLN A 232 6.16 7.19 -8.99
CA GLN A 232 6.64 5.82 -8.83
C GLN A 232 5.51 4.86 -8.43
N ASN A 233 4.59 5.29 -7.55
CA ASN A 233 3.39 4.49 -7.24
C ASN A 233 2.52 4.26 -8.47
N LEU A 234 2.32 5.29 -9.29
CA LEU A 234 1.56 5.18 -10.54
C LEU A 234 2.23 4.23 -11.52
N MET A 235 3.56 4.25 -11.64
CA MET A 235 4.30 3.32 -12.52
C MET A 235 4.14 1.86 -12.10
N VAL A 236 4.17 1.56 -10.79
CA VAL A 236 3.90 0.21 -10.30
C VAL A 236 2.49 -0.23 -10.67
N VAL A 237 1.50 0.63 -10.45
CA VAL A 237 0.09 0.36 -10.76
C VAL A 237 -0.12 0.13 -12.26
N ASP A 238 0.49 0.95 -13.13
CA ASP A 238 0.44 0.77 -14.59
C ASP A 238 1.06 -0.56 -15.02
N CYS A 239 2.20 -0.95 -14.44
CA CYS A 239 2.81 -2.26 -14.66
C CYS A 239 1.91 -3.42 -14.21
N ILE A 240 1.16 -3.27 -13.11
CA ILE A 240 0.19 -4.28 -12.66
C ILE A 240 -0.96 -4.41 -13.66
N VAL A 241 -1.52 -3.30 -14.15
CA VAL A 241 -2.54 -3.32 -15.21
C VAL A 241 -2.02 -4.02 -16.46
N LYS A 242 -0.81 -3.67 -16.90
CA LYS A 242 -0.15 -4.30 -18.06
C LYS A 242 0.09 -5.80 -17.84
N ALA A 243 0.55 -6.19 -16.65
CA ALA A 243 0.75 -7.61 -16.30
C ALA A 243 -0.57 -8.40 -16.35
N ALA A 244 -1.67 -7.83 -15.81
CA ALA A 244 -2.99 -8.45 -15.86
C ALA A 244 -3.53 -8.60 -17.28
N GLN A 245 -3.24 -7.64 -18.17
CA GLN A 245 -3.67 -7.70 -19.57
C GLN A 245 -2.86 -8.69 -20.42
N THR A 246 -1.57 -8.81 -20.14
CA THR A 246 -0.64 -9.61 -20.96
C THR A 246 -0.37 -11.01 -20.41
N GLY A 247 -0.65 -11.24 -19.12
CA GLY A 247 -0.37 -12.51 -18.41
C GLY A 247 1.13 -12.75 -18.14
N VAL A 248 2.00 -11.77 -18.42
CA VAL A 248 3.46 -11.92 -18.22
C VAL A 248 3.97 -11.06 -17.07
N LEU A 249 5.13 -11.42 -16.53
CA LEU A 249 5.85 -10.61 -15.56
C LEU A 249 6.32 -9.30 -16.22
N VAL A 250 6.07 -8.17 -15.53
CA VAL A 250 6.48 -6.84 -15.98
C VAL A 250 7.46 -6.24 -14.98
N GLN A 251 8.62 -5.81 -15.47
CA GLN A 251 9.59 -5.06 -14.68
C GLN A 251 9.13 -3.60 -14.50
N VAL A 252 9.35 -3.06 -13.31
CA VAL A 252 9.03 -1.67 -12.97
C VAL A 252 10.30 -0.84 -13.07
N ALA A 253 10.26 0.19 -13.91
CA ALA A 253 11.36 1.15 -13.96
C ALA A 253 11.35 2.02 -12.69
N ILE A 254 12.53 2.32 -12.15
CA ILE A 254 12.69 3.19 -10.99
C ILE A 254 13.09 4.58 -11.48
N ILE A 255 12.42 5.61 -10.95
CA ILE A 255 12.71 7.00 -11.27
C ILE A 255 13.95 7.43 -10.48
N GLU A 256 14.97 7.89 -11.18
CA GLU A 256 16.20 8.45 -10.61
C GLU A 256 16.00 9.85 -10.02
#